data_b30bdde2b566299691b58b0235f69581
#
_entry.id   b30bdde2b566299691b58b0235f69581
#
_cell.length_a   1.000
_cell.length_b   1.000
_cell.length_c   1.000
_cell.angle_alpha   90.00
_cell.angle_beta   90.00
_cell.angle_gamma   90.00
#
_symmetry.space_group_name_H-M   'P 1'
#
loop_
_entity.id
_entity.type
_entity.pdbx_description
1 polymer ?
#
loop_
_entity_poly.entity_id
_entity_poly.type
_entity_poly.pdbx_seq_one_letter_code
_entity_poly.pdbx_strand_id
1 'polypeptide(L)'
;MAHVASIGTIHDDTFAFADRSKHGRSVLKAQLQTLEERTCAHPHELCTINADAAQAMSAYIDDARRDADSVGGTIECVCTGVPAGIGSGMFGGLENKLACALFGIPAVKAVEFGEGFGACLMRGSEHNDQMTYAADTSDTSDTSDATDATDATNAAAANAHDTSTCENNTNPQADAERWRRRSDAHARDVIFETNHAGGVLGGISTGEPVFVRVGIKPTPSIGHVQQSVDIATKQPALLRISGRHDPCIVPRACVVVEAMCAFTIMDMLLDEQQ
;
A
#
# COMPACT_ATOMS: atom_id res chain seq x y z
N MET A 1 3.08 -3.24 -8.27
CA MET A 1 3.85 -4.49 -8.13
C MET A 1 3.65 -5.05 -6.75
N ALA A 2 3.50 -6.36 -6.63
CA ALA A 2 3.30 -7.04 -5.34
C ALA A 2 4.36 -8.13 -5.12
N HIS A 3 4.65 -8.44 -3.85
CA HIS A 3 5.52 -9.54 -3.46
C HIS A 3 4.98 -10.27 -2.22
N VAL A 4 5.50 -11.47 -1.99
CA VAL A 4 5.19 -12.25 -0.79
C VAL A 4 6.04 -11.71 0.36
N ALA A 5 5.42 -10.94 1.26
CA ALA A 5 6.13 -10.31 2.37
C ALA A 5 6.37 -11.26 3.55
N SER A 6 5.50 -12.27 3.74
CA SER A 6 5.77 -13.33 4.71
C SER A 6 5.03 -14.62 4.41
N ILE A 7 5.59 -15.74 4.87
CA ILE A 7 4.90 -17.04 5.01
C ILE A 7 5.11 -17.53 6.44
N GLY A 8 4.01 -17.66 7.17
CA GLY A 8 4.08 -17.97 8.61
C GLY A 8 4.94 -16.95 9.35
N THR A 9 6.04 -17.41 9.93
CA THR A 9 7.00 -16.59 10.70
C THR A 9 8.23 -16.17 9.87
N ILE A 10 8.32 -16.56 8.62
CA ILE A 10 9.42 -16.18 7.73
C ILE A 10 9.04 -14.90 7.01
N HIS A 11 9.89 -13.89 7.05
CA HIS A 11 9.66 -12.58 6.45
C HIS A 11 10.65 -12.29 5.33
N ASP A 12 10.19 -11.59 4.33
CA ASP A 12 11.00 -10.93 3.30
C ASP A 12 11.34 -9.49 3.73
N ASP A 13 12.14 -8.81 2.95
CA ASP A 13 12.37 -7.38 3.09
C ASP A 13 11.09 -6.61 2.74
N THR A 14 10.76 -5.58 3.53
CA THR A 14 9.62 -4.69 3.28
C THR A 14 9.98 -3.66 2.21
N PHE A 15 9.01 -3.22 1.40
CA PHE A 15 9.20 -2.09 0.49
C PHE A 15 9.62 -0.82 1.25
N ALA A 16 10.59 -0.10 0.70
CA ALA A 16 11.01 1.22 1.22
C ALA A 16 9.98 2.30 0.86
N PHE A 17 8.76 2.18 1.37
CA PHE A 17 7.64 3.08 1.04
C PHE A 17 7.60 4.33 1.93
N ALA A 18 8.02 4.22 3.19
CA ALA A 18 7.89 5.29 4.19
C ALA A 18 8.96 6.39 4.04
N ASP A 19 10.19 6.03 3.66
CA ASP A 19 11.28 7.00 3.42
C ASP A 19 11.16 7.61 2.01
N ARG A 20 10.86 8.90 1.93
CA ARG A 20 10.73 9.64 0.66
C ARG A 20 11.94 10.50 0.34
N SER A 21 13.04 10.37 1.07
CA SER A 21 14.34 10.94 0.71
C SER A 21 14.83 10.43 -0.66
N LYS A 22 15.85 11.07 -1.21
CA LYS A 22 16.50 10.56 -2.45
C LYS A 22 16.98 9.12 -2.27
N HIS A 23 17.45 8.76 -1.08
CA HIS A 23 17.91 7.42 -0.76
C HIS A 23 16.76 6.43 -0.75
N GLY A 24 15.69 6.67 0.01
CA GLY A 24 14.53 5.79 0.10
C GLY A 24 13.84 5.57 -1.26
N ARG A 25 13.71 6.63 -2.06
CA ARG A 25 13.18 6.50 -3.43
C ARG A 25 14.08 5.62 -4.31
N SER A 26 15.40 5.72 -4.17
CA SER A 26 16.36 4.88 -4.89
C SER A 26 16.27 3.42 -4.45
N VAL A 27 16.11 3.17 -3.14
CA VAL A 27 15.94 1.83 -2.59
C VAL A 27 14.65 1.19 -3.11
N LEU A 28 13.52 1.89 -3.03
CA LEU A 28 12.25 1.39 -3.57
C LEU A 28 12.35 1.05 -5.05
N LYS A 29 12.98 1.94 -5.85
CA LYS A 29 13.19 1.69 -7.28
C LYS A 29 14.03 0.44 -7.52
N ALA A 30 15.10 0.22 -6.75
CA ALA A 30 15.94 -0.96 -6.85
C ALA A 30 15.17 -2.24 -6.45
N GLN A 31 14.34 -2.19 -5.40
CA GLN A 31 13.49 -3.30 -4.99
C GLN A 31 12.50 -3.70 -6.09
N LEU A 32 11.83 -2.71 -6.72
CA LEU A 32 10.91 -2.97 -7.83
C LEU A 32 11.62 -3.59 -9.04
N GLN A 33 12.80 -3.10 -9.40
CA GLN A 33 13.61 -3.65 -10.47
C GLN A 33 14.05 -5.10 -10.15
N THR A 34 14.50 -5.37 -8.93
CA THR A 34 14.86 -6.72 -8.47
C THR A 34 13.69 -7.68 -8.60
N LEU A 35 12.48 -7.28 -8.20
CA LEU A 35 11.29 -8.11 -8.32
C LEU A 35 10.93 -8.40 -9.78
N GLU A 36 11.01 -7.40 -10.66
CA GLU A 36 10.74 -7.57 -12.09
C GLU A 36 11.73 -8.53 -12.72
N GLU A 37 13.03 -8.34 -12.48
CA GLU A 37 14.09 -9.21 -12.99
C GLU A 37 13.94 -10.66 -12.49
N ARG A 38 13.65 -10.86 -11.19
CA ARG A 38 13.45 -12.18 -10.61
C ARG A 38 12.19 -12.87 -11.14
N THR A 39 11.09 -12.16 -11.25
CA THR A 39 9.84 -12.72 -11.78
C THR A 39 10.01 -13.15 -13.24
N CYS A 40 10.75 -12.38 -14.04
CA CYS A 40 11.05 -12.74 -15.43
C CYS A 40 12.02 -13.91 -15.53
N ALA A 41 13.08 -13.95 -14.73
CA ALA A 41 14.10 -14.99 -14.78
C ALA A 41 13.63 -16.32 -14.15
N HIS A 42 12.82 -16.25 -13.10
CA HIS A 42 12.40 -17.39 -12.29
C HIS A 42 10.88 -17.40 -12.03
N PRO A 43 10.04 -17.59 -13.07
CA PRO A 43 8.57 -17.46 -12.96
C PRO A 43 7.93 -18.52 -12.06
N HIS A 44 8.67 -19.52 -11.60
CA HIS A 44 8.20 -20.58 -10.70
C HIS A 44 8.65 -20.40 -9.24
N GLU A 45 9.51 -19.44 -8.97
CA GLU A 45 9.92 -19.09 -7.61
C GLU A 45 8.93 -18.16 -6.93
N LEU A 46 9.05 -18.04 -5.61
CA LEU A 46 8.27 -17.06 -4.87
C LEU A 46 8.71 -15.64 -5.26
N CYS A 47 7.74 -14.79 -5.52
CA CYS A 47 7.98 -13.38 -5.79
C CYS A 47 8.35 -12.69 -4.46
N THR A 48 9.65 -12.53 -4.21
CA THR A 48 10.25 -11.92 -3.01
C THR A 48 11.38 -10.99 -3.42
N ILE A 49 11.65 -9.98 -2.58
CA ILE A 49 12.78 -9.07 -2.77
C ILE A 49 14.09 -9.83 -2.51
N ASN A 50 14.13 -10.61 -1.42
CA ASN A 50 15.29 -11.36 -0.99
C ASN A 50 15.20 -12.84 -1.43
N ALA A 51 16.26 -13.34 -2.07
CA ALA A 51 16.32 -14.73 -2.56
C ALA A 51 16.39 -15.76 -1.42
N ASP A 52 17.10 -15.43 -0.33
CA ASP A 52 17.22 -16.33 0.82
C ASP A 52 15.88 -16.48 1.53
N ALA A 53 15.09 -15.39 1.60
CA ALA A 53 13.73 -15.42 2.11
C ALA A 53 12.83 -16.33 1.27
N ALA A 54 12.92 -16.27 -0.07
CA ALA A 54 12.20 -17.17 -0.97
C ALA A 54 12.48 -18.64 -0.69
N GLN A 55 13.76 -18.97 -0.50
CA GLN A 55 14.18 -20.34 -0.19
C GLN A 55 13.65 -20.81 1.16
N ALA A 56 13.78 -19.98 2.20
CA ALA A 56 13.29 -20.30 3.54
C ALA A 56 11.75 -20.45 3.58
N MET A 57 11.02 -19.56 2.91
CA MET A 57 9.56 -19.65 2.77
C MET A 57 9.13 -20.91 2.01
N SER A 58 9.83 -21.27 0.94
CA SER A 58 9.57 -22.50 0.18
C SER A 58 9.76 -23.75 1.04
N ALA A 59 10.84 -23.80 1.82
CA ALA A 59 11.08 -24.89 2.76
C ALA A 59 9.96 -25.00 3.82
N TYR A 60 9.51 -23.87 4.35
CA TYR A 60 8.44 -23.81 5.34
C TYR A 60 7.07 -24.29 4.77
N ILE A 61 6.79 -23.97 3.50
CA ILE A 61 5.60 -24.48 2.79
C ILE A 61 5.71 -26.00 2.59
N ASP A 62 6.91 -26.50 2.25
CA ASP A 62 7.12 -27.94 2.06
C ASP A 62 7.03 -28.73 3.36
N ASP A 63 7.42 -28.14 4.49
CA ASP A 63 7.19 -28.71 5.82
C ASP A 63 5.70 -28.84 6.12
N ALA A 64 4.93 -27.76 5.92
CA ALA A 64 3.48 -27.81 6.10
C ALA A 64 2.82 -28.87 5.18
N ARG A 65 3.31 -29.00 3.93
CA ARG A 65 2.82 -30.04 3.01
C ARG A 65 3.09 -31.43 3.51
N ARG A 66 4.29 -31.70 4.09
CA ARG A 66 4.66 -33.00 4.66
C ARG A 66 3.80 -33.34 5.87
N ASP A 67 3.45 -32.33 6.65
CA ASP A 67 2.60 -32.46 7.82
C ASP A 67 1.10 -32.56 7.45
N ALA A 68 0.75 -32.52 6.17
CA ALA A 68 -0.64 -32.47 5.70
C ALA A 68 -1.43 -31.26 6.27
N ASP A 69 -0.76 -30.16 6.51
CA ASP A 69 -1.26 -28.89 7.07
C ASP A 69 -1.13 -27.74 6.03
N SER A 70 -1.46 -26.54 6.44
CA SER A 70 -1.37 -25.33 5.63
C SER A 70 -0.86 -24.14 6.40
N VAL A 71 -0.28 -23.19 5.68
CA VAL A 71 0.25 -21.93 6.23
C VAL A 71 -0.30 -20.74 5.47
N GLY A 72 -0.48 -19.63 6.18
CA GLY A 72 -0.84 -18.33 5.64
C GLY A 72 0.37 -17.43 5.53
N GLY A 73 0.13 -16.16 5.25
CA GLY A 73 1.17 -15.15 5.18
C GLY A 73 0.64 -13.79 4.77
N THR A 74 1.54 -12.90 4.41
CA THR A 74 1.22 -11.55 3.99
C THR A 74 1.78 -11.23 2.61
N ILE A 75 1.10 -10.33 1.91
CA ILE A 75 1.50 -9.81 0.61
C ILE A 75 1.60 -8.30 0.77
N GLU A 76 2.68 -7.70 0.30
CA GLU A 76 2.81 -6.26 0.12
C GLU A 76 2.61 -5.90 -1.34
N CYS A 77 1.90 -4.81 -1.58
CA CYS A 77 1.70 -4.24 -2.90
C CYS A 77 1.97 -2.74 -2.86
N VAL A 78 2.78 -2.26 -3.80
CA VAL A 78 3.03 -0.84 -4.01
C VAL A 78 2.57 -0.43 -5.41
N CYS A 79 1.77 0.63 -5.46
CA CYS A 79 1.29 1.23 -6.70
C CYS A 79 1.97 2.59 -6.88
N THR A 80 2.82 2.70 -7.91
CA THR A 80 3.54 3.92 -8.26
C THR A 80 2.87 4.63 -9.43
N GLY A 81 3.05 5.95 -9.52
CA GLY A 81 2.49 6.74 -10.62
C GLY A 81 0.99 7.03 -10.49
N VAL A 82 0.42 6.83 -9.31
CA VAL A 82 -0.95 7.24 -9.00
C VAL A 82 -0.94 8.76 -8.86
N PRO A 83 -1.72 9.51 -9.68
CA PRO A 83 -1.75 10.97 -9.57
C PRO A 83 -2.37 11.39 -8.22
N ALA A 84 -1.97 12.56 -7.73
CA ALA A 84 -2.61 13.17 -6.57
C ALA A 84 -4.05 13.57 -6.91
N GLY A 85 -4.96 13.42 -5.93
CA GLY A 85 -6.35 13.88 -6.08
C GLY A 85 -7.36 12.78 -6.38
N ILE A 86 -6.93 11.51 -6.50
CA ILE A 86 -7.83 10.39 -6.77
C ILE A 86 -8.54 9.94 -5.50
N GLY A 87 -9.85 9.84 -5.57
CA GLY A 87 -10.70 9.46 -4.46
C GLY A 87 -11.43 10.62 -3.83
N SER A 88 -12.19 10.35 -2.80
CA SER A 88 -12.97 11.34 -2.06
C SER A 88 -12.95 11.01 -0.56
N GLY A 89 -13.42 11.96 0.24
CA GLY A 89 -13.54 11.72 1.67
C GLY A 89 -14.56 10.62 2.02
N MET A 90 -14.44 10.07 3.22
CA MET A 90 -15.34 9.07 3.80
C MET A 90 -15.44 7.79 2.93
N PHE A 91 -16.67 7.43 2.50
CA PHE A 91 -16.95 6.14 1.85
C PHE A 91 -16.45 6.02 0.40
N GLY A 92 -16.15 7.13 -0.26
CA GLY A 92 -15.60 7.17 -1.62
C GLY A 92 -14.07 7.19 -1.68
N GLY A 93 -13.40 7.10 -0.54
CA GLY A 93 -11.95 7.18 -0.46
C GLY A 93 -11.22 6.03 -1.16
N LEU A 94 -9.99 6.30 -1.60
CA LEU A 94 -9.15 5.32 -2.28
C LEU A 94 -8.91 4.07 -1.41
N GLU A 95 -8.61 4.25 -0.11
CA GLU A 95 -8.46 3.14 0.83
C GLU A 95 -9.73 2.31 0.98
N ASN A 96 -10.91 2.95 1.01
CA ASN A 96 -12.18 2.24 1.12
C ASN A 96 -12.43 1.36 -0.11
N LYS A 97 -12.17 1.88 -1.31
CA LYS A 97 -12.34 1.14 -2.56
C LYS A 97 -11.35 -0.02 -2.66
N LEU A 98 -10.07 0.24 -2.37
CA LEU A 98 -9.04 -0.80 -2.35
C LEU A 98 -9.34 -1.88 -1.29
N ALA A 99 -9.68 -1.49 -0.06
CA ALA A 99 -10.02 -2.45 1.00
C ALA A 99 -11.23 -3.32 0.60
N CYS A 100 -12.28 -2.72 0.03
CA CYS A 100 -13.45 -3.46 -0.45
C CYS A 100 -13.07 -4.50 -1.51
N ALA A 101 -12.27 -4.12 -2.50
CA ALA A 101 -11.81 -5.00 -3.56
C ALA A 101 -10.92 -6.14 -3.02
N LEU A 102 -9.98 -5.80 -2.13
CA LEU A 102 -9.03 -6.76 -1.55
C LEU A 102 -9.72 -7.75 -0.60
N PHE A 103 -10.68 -7.32 0.22
CA PHE A 103 -11.49 -8.24 1.03
C PHE A 103 -12.41 -9.13 0.19
N GLY A 104 -12.67 -8.77 -1.07
CA GLY A 104 -13.35 -9.63 -2.04
C GLY A 104 -12.53 -10.86 -2.46
N ILE A 105 -11.20 -10.83 -2.27
CA ILE A 105 -10.31 -11.97 -2.56
C ILE A 105 -10.52 -13.06 -1.48
N PRO A 106 -10.81 -14.31 -1.87
CA PRO A 106 -10.97 -15.39 -0.91
C PRO A 106 -9.75 -15.56 0.01
N ALA A 107 -10.00 -15.81 1.30
CA ALA A 107 -9.03 -16.00 2.37
C ALA A 107 -8.29 -14.72 2.84
N VAL A 108 -8.55 -13.56 2.29
CA VAL A 108 -8.11 -12.29 2.89
C VAL A 108 -8.78 -12.09 4.25
N LYS A 109 -8.00 -11.71 5.26
CA LYS A 109 -8.45 -11.48 6.63
C LYS A 109 -7.97 -10.15 7.22
N ALA A 110 -6.99 -9.53 6.57
CA ALA A 110 -6.48 -8.23 6.97
C ALA A 110 -6.08 -7.43 5.75
N VAL A 111 -6.31 -6.13 5.80
CA VAL A 111 -5.81 -5.13 4.85
C VAL A 111 -5.37 -3.94 5.67
N GLU A 112 -4.17 -3.46 5.42
CA GLU A 112 -3.65 -2.24 6.04
C GLU A 112 -2.93 -1.38 4.99
N PHE A 113 -2.91 -0.07 5.25
CA PHE A 113 -2.30 0.94 4.38
C PHE A 113 -1.18 1.64 5.12
N GLY A 114 -0.09 1.99 4.42
CA GLY A 114 1.07 2.63 5.03
C GLY A 114 1.62 1.83 6.20
N GLU A 115 1.84 2.50 7.32
CA GLU A 115 2.28 1.87 8.58
C GLU A 115 1.24 0.94 9.19
N GLY A 116 -0.03 1.00 8.76
CA GLY A 116 -1.09 0.14 9.24
C GLY A 116 -1.22 0.15 10.75
N PHE A 117 -1.16 -1.02 11.40
CA PHE A 117 -1.18 -1.12 12.86
C PHE A 117 0.05 -0.48 13.53
N GLY A 118 1.18 -0.33 12.82
CA GLY A 118 2.36 0.37 13.32
C GLY A 118 2.07 1.84 13.64
N ALA A 119 1.19 2.48 12.88
CA ALA A 119 0.76 3.86 13.12
C ALA A 119 0.14 4.07 14.51
N CYS A 120 -0.50 3.03 15.09
CA CYS A 120 -1.06 3.09 16.44
C CYS A 120 -0.01 3.24 17.54
N LEU A 121 1.26 2.95 17.25
CA LEU A 121 2.39 3.06 18.18
C LEU A 121 3.13 4.39 18.01
N MET A 122 2.83 5.14 16.94
CA MET A 122 3.47 6.42 16.60
C MET A 122 2.71 7.59 17.24
N ARG A 123 3.44 8.67 17.50
CA ARG A 123 2.83 9.95 17.85
C ARG A 123 2.39 10.66 16.57
N GLY A 124 1.41 11.55 16.66
CA GLY A 124 0.94 12.33 15.51
C GLY A 124 2.07 13.11 14.82
N SER A 125 3.03 13.65 15.58
CA SER A 125 4.20 14.34 15.03
C SER A 125 5.18 13.43 14.28
N GLU A 126 5.17 12.13 14.58
CA GLU A 126 6.01 11.12 13.92
C GLU A 126 5.32 10.56 12.68
N HIS A 127 4.01 10.34 12.79
CA HIS A 127 3.22 9.76 11.69
C HIS A 127 2.87 10.79 10.61
N ASN A 128 2.82 12.08 10.95
CA ASN A 128 2.41 13.12 10.00
C ASN A 128 3.43 13.29 8.89
N ASP A 129 3.04 13.00 7.66
CA ASP A 129 3.88 13.11 6.48
C ASP A 129 4.12 14.59 6.14
N GLN A 130 5.32 15.08 6.41
CA GLN A 130 5.69 16.46 6.17
C GLN A 130 5.85 16.74 4.68
N MET A 131 5.43 17.92 4.27
CA MET A 131 5.49 18.37 2.88
C MET A 131 6.43 19.57 2.77
N THR A 132 7.21 19.59 1.67
CA THR A 132 8.05 20.71 1.29
C THR A 132 7.94 20.96 -0.21
N TYR A 133 8.42 22.09 -0.67
CA TYR A 133 8.54 22.35 -2.10
C TYR A 133 9.87 21.82 -2.63
N ALA A 134 9.87 21.29 -3.86
CA ALA A 134 11.10 20.97 -4.56
C ALA A 134 11.93 22.26 -4.68
N ALA A 135 13.17 22.25 -4.18
CA ALA A 135 14.07 23.38 -4.38
C ALA A 135 14.33 23.53 -5.88
N ASP A 136 14.16 24.75 -6.41
CA ASP A 136 14.57 25.06 -7.77
C ASP A 136 16.06 24.75 -7.95
N THR A 137 16.36 23.75 -8.79
CA THR A 137 17.75 23.33 -9.07
C THR A 137 18.51 24.33 -9.96
N SER A 138 18.05 25.57 -10.07
CA SER A 138 18.66 26.61 -10.88
C SER A 138 19.74 27.43 -10.21
N ASP A 139 19.98 27.28 -8.88
CA ASP A 139 21.07 28.02 -8.17
C ASP A 139 22.08 27.03 -7.58
N THR A 140 22.99 26.53 -8.42
CA THR A 140 24.32 26.10 -7.97
C THR A 140 25.31 27.23 -8.20
N SER A 141 25.35 28.18 -7.28
CA SER A 141 26.53 28.98 -7.04
C SER A 141 26.86 28.96 -5.57
N ASP A 142 28.05 28.43 -5.29
CA ASP A 142 28.71 28.42 -3.99
C ASP A 142 28.57 29.73 -3.22
N THR A 143 28.06 29.65 -1.99
CA THR A 143 28.61 30.46 -0.90
C THR A 143 28.41 29.76 0.43
N SER A 144 29.53 29.32 1.00
CA SER A 144 29.70 29.04 2.43
C SER A 144 29.39 30.30 3.21
N ASP A 145 28.41 30.25 4.16
CA ASP A 145 28.63 30.78 5.50
C ASP A 145 27.45 30.37 6.41
N ALA A 146 27.83 29.68 7.46
CA ALA A 146 26.97 29.36 8.57
C ALA A 146 26.90 30.57 9.50
N THR A 147 25.70 31.10 9.76
CA THR A 147 25.39 31.72 11.07
C THR A 147 23.86 31.86 11.26
N ASP A 148 23.44 31.43 12.43
CA ASP A 148 22.33 31.88 13.25
C ASP A 148 20.89 31.38 12.93
N ALA A 149 20.56 30.40 13.74
CA ALA A 149 19.18 29.96 14.00
C ALA A 149 18.54 30.89 15.05
N THR A 150 17.76 31.87 14.59
CA THR A 150 16.69 32.50 15.40
C THR A 150 15.73 33.24 14.45
N ASP A 151 14.63 32.63 14.07
CA ASP A 151 13.28 33.22 13.88
C ASP A 151 12.30 32.25 13.21
N ALA A 152 11.87 31.28 13.98
CA ALA A 152 10.79 30.35 13.53
C ALA A 152 9.44 30.68 14.18
N THR A 153 9.08 31.95 14.36
CA THR A 153 7.84 32.35 15.04
C THR A 153 6.88 33.24 14.23
N ASN A 154 7.08 33.45 12.93
CA ASN A 154 6.20 34.35 12.16
C ASN A 154 5.56 33.77 10.89
N ALA A 155 5.56 32.46 10.68
CA ALA A 155 4.89 31.85 9.51
C ALA A 155 3.42 31.40 9.76
N ALA A 156 2.88 31.62 10.97
CA ALA A 156 1.54 31.13 11.33
C ALA A 156 0.41 32.16 11.16
N ALA A 157 0.63 33.34 10.54
CA ALA A 157 -0.33 34.42 10.51
C ALA A 157 -0.83 34.86 9.12
N ALA A 158 -0.70 34.04 8.08
CA ALA A 158 -1.08 34.41 6.72
C ALA A 158 -2.30 33.65 6.13
N ASN A 159 -3.14 33.02 6.94
CA ASN A 159 -4.42 32.49 6.50
C ASN A 159 -5.61 33.18 7.21
N ALA A 160 -5.68 34.50 7.06
CA ALA A 160 -6.94 35.22 7.33
C ALA A 160 -7.92 34.90 6.18
N HIS A 161 -8.91 34.11 6.50
CA HIS A 161 -10.04 33.77 5.64
C HIS A 161 -10.78 35.05 5.26
N ASP A 162 -10.62 35.53 4.03
CA ASP A 162 -11.41 36.60 3.48
C ASP A 162 -12.82 36.05 3.15
N THR A 163 -13.77 36.32 4.04
CA THR A 163 -15.18 35.94 3.90
C THR A 163 -16.00 37.01 3.19
N SER A 164 -15.46 37.64 2.16
CA SER A 164 -16.25 38.60 1.37
C SER A 164 -16.77 37.97 0.08
N THR A 165 -18.08 37.78 0.06
CA THR A 165 -19.00 37.65 -1.07
C THR A 165 -18.78 36.48 -2.03
N CYS A 166 -19.43 35.35 -1.69
CA CYS A 166 -19.84 34.33 -2.67
C CYS A 166 -20.99 34.87 -3.51
N GLU A 167 -20.72 35.52 -4.63
CA GLU A 167 -21.71 35.62 -5.70
C GLU A 167 -21.83 34.28 -6.40
N ASN A 168 -22.99 33.64 -6.25
CA ASN A 168 -23.35 32.34 -6.86
C ASN A 168 -23.51 32.50 -8.39
N ASN A 169 -22.40 32.42 -9.11
CA ASN A 169 -22.42 32.14 -10.55
C ASN A 169 -21.37 31.07 -10.87
N THR A 170 -21.61 29.88 -10.32
CA THR A 170 -20.71 28.75 -10.52
C THR A 170 -21.09 28.01 -11.81
N ASN A 171 -20.24 28.09 -12.81
CA ASN A 171 -20.22 27.11 -13.90
C ASN A 171 -19.40 25.89 -13.41
N PRO A 172 -20.05 24.76 -13.06
CA PRO A 172 -19.34 23.62 -12.45
C PRO A 172 -18.21 23.05 -13.32
N GLN A 173 -18.32 23.22 -14.64
CA GLN A 173 -17.32 22.77 -15.59
C GLN A 173 -16.08 23.69 -15.64
N ALA A 174 -16.30 25.00 -15.58
CA ALA A 174 -15.20 25.96 -15.52
C ALA A 174 -14.43 25.89 -14.20
N ASP A 175 -15.13 25.61 -13.09
CA ASP A 175 -14.52 25.44 -11.79
C ASP A 175 -13.72 24.10 -11.71
N ALA A 176 -14.25 23.03 -12.27
CA ALA A 176 -13.53 21.75 -12.39
C ALA A 176 -12.25 21.89 -13.24
N GLU A 177 -12.31 22.61 -14.38
CA GLU A 177 -11.12 22.89 -15.17
C GLU A 177 -10.12 23.80 -14.46
N ARG A 178 -10.60 24.78 -13.69
CA ARG A 178 -9.75 25.67 -12.89
C ARG A 178 -9.04 24.93 -11.77
N TRP A 179 -9.74 23.98 -11.13
CA TRP A 179 -9.16 23.08 -10.13
C TRP A 179 -8.13 22.14 -10.75
N ARG A 180 -8.43 21.51 -11.89
CA ARG A 180 -7.48 20.66 -12.64
C ARG A 180 -6.20 21.41 -13.00
N ARG A 181 -6.30 22.63 -13.56
CA ARG A 181 -5.13 23.44 -13.92
C ARG A 181 -4.33 23.92 -12.69
N ARG A 182 -4.98 24.16 -11.54
CA ARG A 182 -4.29 24.49 -10.28
C ARG A 182 -3.59 23.28 -9.69
N SER A 183 -4.23 22.12 -9.67
CA SER A 183 -3.62 20.89 -9.17
C SER A 183 -2.41 20.47 -10.00
N ASP A 184 -2.49 20.58 -11.33
CA ASP A 184 -1.39 20.22 -12.23
C ASP A 184 -0.17 21.14 -12.12
N ALA A 185 -0.38 22.43 -11.86
CA ALA A 185 0.70 23.41 -11.80
C ALA A 185 1.42 23.41 -10.43
N HIS A 186 0.70 23.17 -9.32
CA HIS A 186 1.24 23.27 -7.96
C HIS A 186 1.61 21.90 -7.35
N ALA A 187 0.96 20.81 -7.77
CA ALA A 187 1.25 19.46 -7.24
C ALA A 187 2.62 18.93 -7.67
N ARG A 188 3.23 19.48 -8.72
CA ARG A 188 4.55 19.05 -9.21
C ARG A 188 5.70 19.51 -8.33
N ASP A 189 5.49 20.54 -7.54
CA ASP A 189 6.52 21.17 -6.70
C ASP A 189 6.48 20.70 -5.25
N VAL A 190 5.39 20.02 -4.84
CA VAL A 190 5.25 19.48 -3.48
C VAL A 190 5.89 18.09 -3.43
N ILE A 191 6.81 17.92 -2.50
CA ILE A 191 7.43 16.64 -2.19
C ILE A 191 7.17 16.28 -0.74
N PHE A 192 6.94 15.01 -0.48
CA PHE A 192 6.81 14.46 0.86
C PHE A 192 8.17 13.96 1.36
N GLU A 193 8.46 14.16 2.63
CA GLU A 193 9.67 13.65 3.29
C GLU A 193 9.48 12.22 3.75
N THR A 194 8.23 11.88 4.13
CA THR A 194 7.82 10.55 4.56
C THR A 194 6.52 10.13 3.84
N ASN A 195 6.12 8.88 4.00
CA ASN A 195 4.89 8.33 3.43
C ASN A 195 4.28 7.29 4.38
N HIS A 196 4.21 7.62 5.68
CA HIS A 196 3.66 6.74 6.71
C HIS A 196 2.17 6.43 6.48
N ALA A 197 1.44 7.40 5.90
CA ALA A 197 0.04 7.19 5.50
C ALA A 197 -0.13 6.28 4.26
N GLY A 198 0.97 5.89 3.60
CA GLY A 198 0.91 4.98 2.45
C GLY A 198 0.30 5.56 1.19
N GLY A 199 0.52 6.86 0.92
CA GLY A 199 0.11 7.52 -0.31
C GLY A 199 -1.34 8.02 -0.34
N VAL A 200 -2.06 7.96 0.78
CA VAL A 200 -3.46 8.38 0.89
C VAL A 200 -3.68 9.21 2.15
N LEU A 201 -4.22 10.41 2.00
CA LEU A 201 -4.60 11.30 3.11
C LEU A 201 -6.07 11.69 2.98
N GLY A 202 -6.85 11.41 4.03
CA GLY A 202 -8.28 11.72 4.04
C GLY A 202 -9.11 11.00 2.96
N GLY A 203 -8.62 9.87 2.46
CA GLY A 203 -9.23 9.08 1.39
C GLY A 203 -8.81 9.50 -0.03
N ILE A 204 -7.90 10.47 -0.15
CA ILE A 204 -7.46 11.05 -1.42
C ILE A 204 -5.97 10.74 -1.62
N SER A 205 -5.58 10.31 -2.82
CA SER A 205 -4.19 10.03 -3.16
C SER A 205 -3.34 11.29 -3.10
N THR A 206 -2.10 11.15 -2.61
CA THR A 206 -1.14 12.25 -2.45
C THR A 206 -0.19 12.44 -3.64
N GLY A 207 -0.15 11.47 -4.56
CA GLY A 207 0.86 11.40 -5.63
C GLY A 207 2.08 10.56 -5.23
N GLU A 208 2.26 10.26 -3.94
CA GLU A 208 3.25 9.31 -3.47
C GLU A 208 2.80 7.87 -3.69
N PRO A 209 3.69 6.87 -3.66
CA PRO A 209 3.31 5.48 -3.85
C PRO A 209 2.22 5.02 -2.88
N VAL A 210 1.17 4.44 -3.41
CA VAL A 210 0.13 3.81 -2.58
C VAL A 210 0.65 2.45 -2.14
N PHE A 211 0.76 2.28 -0.81
CA PHE A 211 1.25 1.06 -0.19
C PHE A 211 0.14 0.36 0.57
N VAL A 212 -0.01 -0.93 0.31
CA VAL A 212 -1.00 -1.79 0.99
C VAL A 212 -0.38 -3.14 1.35
N ARG A 213 -0.73 -3.66 2.54
CA ARG A 213 -0.38 -5.00 2.99
C ARG A 213 -1.65 -5.81 3.22
N VAL A 214 -1.64 -7.07 2.75
CA VAL A 214 -2.80 -7.97 2.77
C VAL A 214 -2.45 -9.25 3.52
N GLY A 215 -3.24 -9.59 4.52
CA GLY A 215 -3.10 -10.82 5.30
C GLY A 215 -3.98 -11.95 4.75
N ILE A 216 -3.38 -13.09 4.46
CA ILE A 216 -4.01 -14.29 3.91
C ILE A 216 -3.99 -15.38 4.97
N LYS A 217 -5.17 -15.89 5.34
CA LYS A 217 -5.25 -16.99 6.31
C LYS A 217 -4.81 -18.34 5.69
N PRO A 218 -4.36 -19.30 6.51
CA PRO A 218 -4.14 -20.67 6.05
C PRO A 218 -5.41 -21.28 5.46
N THR A 219 -5.24 -22.20 4.53
CA THR A 219 -6.36 -22.95 3.94
C THR A 219 -6.95 -23.90 4.98
N PRO A 220 -8.27 -23.88 5.26
CA PRO A 220 -8.86 -24.75 6.28
C PRO A 220 -9.02 -26.20 5.82
N SER A 221 -8.85 -26.47 4.53
CA SER A 221 -8.94 -27.80 3.92
C SER A 221 -7.60 -28.52 4.07
N ILE A 222 -7.41 -29.21 5.19
CA ILE A 222 -6.16 -29.90 5.55
C ILE A 222 -6.41 -31.40 5.79
N GLY A 223 -5.33 -32.18 5.73
CA GLY A 223 -5.39 -33.62 5.94
C GLY A 223 -5.50 -34.10 7.39
N HIS A 224 -5.35 -33.18 8.35
CA HIS A 224 -5.54 -33.47 9.77
C HIS A 224 -7.00 -33.77 10.09
N VAL A 225 -7.21 -34.68 11.06
CA VAL A 225 -8.54 -34.90 11.62
C VAL A 225 -8.93 -33.68 12.46
N GLN A 226 -10.07 -33.11 12.13
CA GLN A 226 -10.61 -31.92 12.80
C GLN A 226 -11.94 -32.24 13.48
N GLN A 227 -12.18 -31.63 14.62
CA GLN A 227 -13.48 -31.69 15.27
C GLN A 227 -14.46 -30.77 14.52
N SER A 228 -15.63 -31.29 14.24
CA SER A 228 -16.71 -30.62 13.56
C SER A 228 -18.07 -31.07 14.15
N VAL A 229 -19.14 -30.66 13.53
CA VAL A 229 -20.49 -31.02 13.89
C VAL A 229 -21.27 -31.50 12.66
N ASP A 230 -22.11 -32.52 12.83
CA ASP A 230 -23.12 -32.88 11.85
C ASP A 230 -24.36 -32.03 12.12
N ILE A 231 -24.66 -31.14 11.19
CA ILE A 231 -25.80 -30.20 11.30
C ILE A 231 -27.17 -30.95 11.29
N ALA A 232 -27.25 -32.05 10.59
CA ALA A 232 -28.50 -32.81 10.47
C ALA A 232 -28.80 -33.57 11.76
N THR A 233 -27.81 -34.25 12.32
CA THR A 233 -27.98 -35.04 13.54
C THR A 233 -27.73 -34.23 14.83
N LYS A 234 -27.18 -33.02 14.72
CA LYS A 234 -26.74 -32.15 15.83
C LYS A 234 -25.75 -32.83 16.79
N GLN A 235 -24.92 -33.71 16.25
CA GLN A 235 -23.93 -34.45 17.01
C GLN A 235 -22.51 -34.01 16.65
N PRO A 236 -21.53 -34.12 17.57
CA PRO A 236 -20.11 -33.97 17.25
C PRO A 236 -19.70 -34.97 16.16
N ALA A 237 -18.88 -34.50 15.22
CA ALA A 237 -18.37 -35.32 14.13
C ALA A 237 -16.86 -35.08 13.95
N LEU A 238 -16.13 -36.08 13.50
CA LEU A 238 -14.74 -35.95 13.07
C LEU A 238 -14.69 -35.77 11.56
N LEU A 239 -14.10 -34.66 11.12
CA LEU A 239 -13.92 -34.35 9.73
C LEU A 239 -12.46 -34.60 9.34
N ARG A 240 -12.26 -35.39 8.30
CA ARG A 240 -10.98 -35.53 7.62
C ARG A 240 -11.22 -35.28 6.13
N ILE A 241 -10.57 -34.24 5.61
CA ILE A 241 -10.70 -33.92 4.20
C ILE A 241 -9.62 -34.71 3.45
N SER A 242 -10.07 -35.54 2.48
CA SER A 242 -9.18 -36.32 1.62
C SER A 242 -9.05 -35.62 0.28
N GLY A 243 -7.85 -35.60 -0.29
CA GLY A 243 -7.61 -35.03 -1.60
C GLY A 243 -6.28 -34.24 -1.64
N ARG A 244 -6.02 -33.58 -2.78
CA ARG A 244 -4.88 -32.68 -2.93
C ARG A 244 -5.23 -31.33 -2.32
N HIS A 245 -4.53 -30.98 -1.26
CA HIS A 245 -4.66 -29.69 -0.60
C HIS A 245 -3.53 -28.75 -0.98
N ASP A 246 -3.83 -27.47 -0.96
CA ASP A 246 -2.84 -26.41 -1.18
C ASP A 246 -2.23 -26.02 0.18
N PRO A 247 -0.96 -26.31 0.42
CA PRO A 247 -0.32 -26.01 1.69
C PRO A 247 -0.16 -24.50 1.92
N CYS A 248 -0.16 -23.69 0.86
CA CYS A 248 -0.10 -22.24 0.95
C CYS A 248 -0.66 -21.59 -0.32
N ILE A 249 -1.63 -20.70 -0.17
CA ILE A 249 -2.24 -19.99 -1.29
C ILE A 249 -1.63 -18.60 -1.52
N VAL A 250 -0.78 -18.12 -0.62
CA VAL A 250 -0.19 -16.76 -0.67
C VAL A 250 0.54 -16.51 -1.99
N PRO A 251 1.38 -17.42 -2.53
CA PRO A 251 2.07 -17.18 -3.79
C PRO A 251 1.14 -16.93 -4.97
N ARG A 252 -0.01 -17.63 -5.00
CA ARG A 252 -1.03 -17.43 -6.04
C ARG A 252 -1.88 -16.19 -5.80
N ALA A 253 -2.09 -15.81 -4.55
CA ALA A 253 -2.82 -14.60 -4.19
C ALA A 253 -2.01 -13.32 -4.51
N CYS A 254 -0.69 -13.40 -4.59
CA CYS A 254 0.18 -12.26 -4.86
C CYS A 254 -0.21 -11.53 -6.17
N VAL A 255 -0.30 -12.25 -7.27
CA VAL A 255 -0.69 -11.68 -8.57
C VAL A 255 -2.15 -11.18 -8.56
N VAL A 256 -3.03 -11.82 -7.78
CA VAL A 256 -4.43 -11.38 -7.65
C VAL A 256 -4.52 -10.06 -6.89
N VAL A 257 -3.76 -9.90 -5.81
CA VAL A 257 -3.67 -8.64 -5.04
C VAL A 257 -3.18 -7.51 -5.94
N GLU A 258 -2.10 -7.74 -6.70
CA GLU A 258 -1.58 -6.76 -7.65
C GLU A 258 -2.63 -6.35 -8.70
N ALA A 259 -3.29 -7.32 -9.32
CA ALA A 259 -4.32 -7.08 -10.32
C ALA A 259 -5.52 -6.31 -9.74
N MET A 260 -5.96 -6.65 -8.53
CA MET A 260 -7.08 -5.95 -7.88
C MET A 260 -6.73 -4.52 -7.49
N CYS A 261 -5.51 -4.25 -7.03
CA CYS A 261 -5.05 -2.89 -6.79
C CYS A 261 -5.04 -2.07 -8.09
N ALA A 262 -4.44 -2.61 -9.15
CA ALA A 262 -4.37 -1.94 -10.45
C ALA A 262 -5.77 -1.69 -11.03
N PHE A 263 -6.65 -2.68 -10.98
CA PHE A 263 -8.03 -2.56 -11.48
C PHE A 263 -8.81 -1.48 -10.72
N THR A 264 -8.73 -1.48 -9.38
CA THR A 264 -9.46 -0.51 -8.55
C THR A 264 -8.98 0.92 -8.79
N ILE A 265 -7.66 1.14 -8.88
CA ILE A 265 -7.11 2.46 -9.15
C ILE A 265 -7.49 2.93 -10.55
N MET A 266 -7.45 2.04 -11.56
CA MET A 266 -7.85 2.39 -12.93
C MET A 266 -9.33 2.73 -13.01
N ASP A 267 -10.20 1.99 -12.33
CA ASP A 267 -11.64 2.26 -12.27
C ASP A 267 -11.91 3.66 -11.71
N MET A 268 -11.25 4.01 -10.58
CA MET A 268 -11.36 5.34 -9.99
C MET A 268 -10.81 6.46 -10.88
N LEU A 269 -9.70 6.21 -11.59
CA LEU A 269 -9.14 7.16 -12.55
C LEU A 269 -10.10 7.44 -13.73
N LEU A 270 -10.83 6.43 -14.18
CA LEU A 270 -11.83 6.57 -15.25
C LEU A 270 -13.08 7.31 -14.77
N ASP A 271 -13.50 7.08 -13.53
CA ASP A 271 -14.64 7.79 -12.93
C ASP A 271 -14.38 9.31 -12.81
N GLU A 272 -13.15 9.71 -12.52
CA GLU A 272 -12.80 11.15 -12.41
C GLU A 272 -12.68 11.87 -13.75
N GLN A 273 -12.64 11.13 -14.86
CA GLN A 273 -12.60 11.71 -16.20
C GLN A 273 -14.00 12.00 -16.78
N GLN A 274 -15.07 11.58 -16.12
CA GLN A 274 -16.47 11.84 -16.49
C GLN A 274 -17.01 13.08 -15.83
#